data_31ec9eac158d32fd7aa9c237a5115dad
#
_entry.id   31ec9eac158d32fd7aa9c237a5115dad
#
_cell.length_a   1.000
_cell.length_b   1.000
_cell.length_c   1.000
_cell.angle_alpha   90.00
_cell.angle_beta   90.00
_cell.angle_gamma   90.00
#
_symmetry.space_group_name_H-M   'P 1'
#
loop_
_entity.id
_entity.type
_entity.pdbx_description
1 polymer ?
#
loop_
_entity_poly.entity_id
_entity_poly.type
_entity_poly.pdbx_seq_one_letter_code
_entity_poly.pdbx_strand_id
1 'polypeptide(L)'
;PDSASVMGVPDSTSVMEVLDEKKDFGPEPLEIVFKPQLSLGTGMFTFYGDIGSNHKGYHPTVSRIGYDLRLINPINDYLDISFYVLFGQVSGSERTATRNLNFNSHITTGGWTLNYNFKQLLKPERNMDPYISFGIESMEFLSKSDMYDANGNFYNYWADGTIRSMAEGSVGSENATEIYRDYVYESDIRELDLDGFGKYSERTFAIPIEIGANFHVTDRIKFRVGTSMHFAFSDLVDGVTAESSGGRQGNKSNDKFLYSHFALSFNLNSVETDSVEEDKPPVFDDMEKLDSIDSDGDLIVDFVDLCAKTPKGVLVDKFGCPLDKDLDGVPDYLDQEKETLPAALVNEVGVTLTDADFELA
;
A
#
# COMPACT_ATOMS: atom_id res chain seq x y z
N PRO A 1 38.98 -70.04 -41.89
CA PRO A 1 39.66 -69.42 -40.79
C PRO A 1 39.02 -68.14 -40.43
N ASP A 2 38.16 -68.23 -39.41
CA ASP A 2 37.26 -67.18 -39.00
C ASP A 2 37.75 -66.52 -37.75
N SER A 3 37.91 -65.23 -37.79
CA SER A 3 38.23 -64.41 -36.64
C SER A 3 36.90 -63.93 -36.06
N ALA A 4 36.46 -64.55 -34.98
CA ALA A 4 35.37 -64.06 -34.13
C ALA A 4 35.91 -62.95 -33.21
N SER A 5 35.41 -61.74 -33.34
CA SER A 5 35.62 -60.59 -32.39
C SER A 5 34.85 -60.86 -31.14
N VAL A 6 35.56 -61.02 -30.02
CA VAL A 6 35.01 -61.12 -28.69
C VAL A 6 34.64 -59.67 -28.24
N MET A 7 33.36 -59.40 -28.07
CA MET A 7 32.91 -58.19 -27.38
C MET A 7 33.32 -58.28 -25.91
N GLY A 8 34.16 -57.33 -25.47
CA GLY A 8 34.56 -57.21 -24.09
C GLY A 8 33.36 -56.87 -23.21
N VAL A 9 33.16 -57.67 -22.17
CA VAL A 9 32.24 -57.38 -21.09
C VAL A 9 32.79 -56.20 -20.30
N PRO A 10 32.04 -55.12 -20.05
CA PRO A 10 32.52 -54.01 -19.24
C PRO A 10 32.83 -54.44 -17.80
N ASP A 11 33.94 -54.05 -17.31
CA ASP A 11 34.44 -54.33 -15.94
C ASP A 11 33.40 -53.88 -14.90
N SER A 12 33.11 -54.78 -13.94
CA SER A 12 32.15 -54.56 -12.86
C SER A 12 32.50 -53.37 -11.94
N THR A 13 33.71 -52.91 -11.99
CA THR A 13 34.17 -51.72 -11.27
C THR A 13 33.64 -50.41 -11.84
N SER A 14 33.47 -50.31 -13.17
CA SER A 14 32.94 -49.11 -13.78
C SER A 14 31.44 -48.93 -13.62
N VAL A 15 30.71 -50.03 -13.32
CA VAL A 15 29.26 -49.98 -13.05
C VAL A 15 28.97 -49.59 -11.60
N MET A 16 29.91 -49.83 -10.66
CA MET A 16 29.77 -49.44 -9.28
C MET A 16 30.05 -47.93 -9.04
N GLU A 17 30.91 -47.32 -9.83
CA GLU A 17 31.20 -45.86 -9.73
C GLU A 17 30.04 -45.00 -10.23
N VAL A 18 29.21 -45.50 -11.14
CA VAL A 18 28.03 -44.78 -11.67
C VAL A 18 26.82 -44.84 -10.71
N LEU A 19 26.82 -45.78 -9.74
CA LEU A 19 25.71 -45.95 -8.80
C LEU A 19 25.90 -45.21 -7.46
N ASP A 20 27.05 -44.58 -7.23
CA ASP A 20 27.34 -43.89 -5.98
C ASP A 20 27.09 -42.37 -6.05
N GLU A 21 26.63 -41.83 -7.18
CA GLU A 21 25.93 -40.55 -7.20
C GLU A 21 24.50 -40.72 -6.68
N LYS A 22 24.34 -40.99 -5.40
CA LYS A 22 23.11 -40.69 -4.70
C LYS A 22 22.88 -39.22 -4.81
N LYS A 23 22.16 -38.80 -5.85
CA LYS A 23 21.43 -37.51 -5.79
C LYS A 23 20.52 -37.61 -4.57
N ASP A 24 20.91 -36.93 -3.54
CA ASP A 24 20.10 -36.72 -2.35
C ASP A 24 18.86 -35.90 -2.79
N PHE A 25 17.75 -36.59 -3.07
CA PHE A 25 16.44 -36.00 -3.38
C PHE A 25 15.74 -35.56 -2.09
N GLY A 26 16.44 -35.37 -1.00
CA GLY A 26 15.91 -34.65 0.15
C GLY A 26 15.52 -33.23 -0.28
N PRO A 27 14.39 -32.71 0.18
CA PRO A 27 14.10 -31.29 -0.05
C PRO A 27 15.28 -30.49 0.53
N GLU A 28 15.89 -29.64 -0.32
CA GLU A 28 16.92 -28.73 0.16
C GLU A 28 16.39 -27.98 1.37
N PRO A 29 17.16 -27.90 2.47
CA PRO A 29 16.71 -27.15 3.63
C PRO A 29 16.39 -25.73 3.19
N LEU A 30 15.20 -25.25 3.50
CA LEU A 30 14.79 -23.87 3.25
C LEU A 30 15.78 -22.95 4.00
N GLU A 31 16.76 -22.41 3.31
CA GLU A 31 17.57 -21.35 3.85
C GLU A 31 16.71 -20.10 3.96
N ILE A 32 16.21 -19.84 5.17
CA ILE A 32 15.49 -18.61 5.47
C ILE A 32 16.49 -17.48 5.49
N VAL A 33 16.65 -16.81 4.37
CA VAL A 33 17.49 -15.62 4.29
C VAL A 33 16.75 -14.46 4.96
N PHE A 34 17.36 -13.90 6.01
CA PHE A 34 16.76 -12.77 6.71
C PHE A 34 16.97 -11.49 5.89
N LYS A 35 15.92 -11.08 5.15
CA LYS A 35 15.87 -9.86 4.32
C LYS A 35 14.70 -8.96 4.74
N PRO A 36 14.75 -8.35 5.94
CA PRO A 36 13.61 -7.65 6.48
C PRO A 36 13.30 -6.36 5.73
N GLN A 37 12.00 -6.09 5.60
CA GLN A 37 11.46 -4.84 5.09
C GLN A 37 10.68 -4.18 6.22
N LEU A 38 10.92 -2.89 6.45
CA LEU A 38 10.14 -2.08 7.38
C LEU A 38 9.06 -1.34 6.62
N SER A 39 7.81 -1.46 7.07
CA SER A 39 6.66 -0.79 6.47
C SER A 39 6.00 0.14 7.48
N LEU A 40 5.72 1.36 7.06
CA LEU A 40 5.01 2.39 7.83
C LEU A 40 3.75 2.75 7.07
N GLY A 41 2.61 2.58 7.71
CA GLY A 41 1.31 2.78 7.10
C GLY A 41 0.39 3.70 7.89
N THR A 42 -0.61 4.19 7.18
CA THR A 42 -1.76 4.89 7.75
C THR A 42 -3.01 4.53 6.96
N GLY A 43 -4.15 4.59 7.60
CA GLY A 43 -5.40 4.20 6.98
C GLY A 43 -6.61 4.61 7.79
N MET A 44 -7.74 4.04 7.43
CA MET A 44 -9.03 4.32 8.06
C MET A 44 -9.67 3.05 8.56
N PHE A 45 -10.24 3.14 9.77
CA PHE A 45 -11.07 2.08 10.34
C PHE A 45 -12.54 2.23 9.93
N THR A 46 -13.21 1.09 9.75
CA THR A 46 -14.66 0.99 9.68
C THR A 46 -15.10 -0.11 10.63
N PHE A 47 -15.97 0.23 11.57
CA PHE A 47 -16.44 -0.71 12.60
C PHE A 47 -17.73 -1.43 12.15
N TYR A 48 -17.82 -2.70 12.53
CA TYR A 48 -19.00 -3.55 12.35
C TYR A 48 -19.27 -4.30 13.66
N GLY A 49 -20.18 -3.79 14.45
CA GLY A 49 -20.65 -4.33 15.72
C GLY A 49 -22.10 -4.02 15.95
N ASP A 50 -22.50 -3.96 17.19
CA ASP A 50 -23.89 -3.77 17.62
C ASP A 50 -24.36 -2.33 17.55
N ILE A 51 -23.45 -1.37 17.68
CA ILE A 51 -23.77 0.05 17.56
C ILE A 51 -23.56 0.48 16.10
N GLY A 52 -24.68 0.82 15.45
CA GLY A 52 -24.71 1.26 14.06
C GLY A 52 -24.15 2.67 13.85
N SER A 53 -23.95 3.01 12.59
CA SER A 53 -23.31 4.24 12.20
C SER A 53 -24.31 5.34 11.82
N ASN A 54 -25.07 5.86 12.76
CA ASN A 54 -25.86 7.06 12.51
C ASN A 54 -25.01 8.32 12.73
N HIS A 55 -24.45 8.88 11.66
CA HIS A 55 -23.37 9.86 11.69
C HIS A 55 -23.79 11.33 11.64
N LYS A 56 -24.99 11.70 12.05
CA LYS A 56 -25.35 13.12 12.06
C LYS A 56 -24.41 13.93 12.98
N GLY A 57 -23.61 14.80 12.38
CA GLY A 57 -22.65 15.66 13.08
C GLY A 57 -21.29 15.05 13.40
N TYR A 58 -21.03 13.85 12.93
CA TYR A 58 -19.77 13.13 13.14
C TYR A 58 -18.77 13.40 12.01
N HIS A 59 -17.50 13.63 12.35
CA HIS A 59 -16.41 13.75 11.39
C HIS A 59 -15.64 12.42 11.27
N PRO A 60 -16.02 11.52 10.37
CA PRO A 60 -15.49 10.15 10.33
C PRO A 60 -13.99 10.08 10.04
N THR A 61 -13.45 11.07 9.33
CA THR A 61 -12.05 11.09 8.92
C THR A 61 -11.06 11.29 10.07
N VAL A 62 -11.40 12.07 11.09
CA VAL A 62 -10.47 12.44 12.18
C VAL A 62 -10.42 11.38 13.26
N SER A 63 -11.54 10.74 13.58
CA SER A 63 -11.66 9.77 14.69
C SER A 63 -11.44 8.32 14.28
N ARG A 64 -11.21 8.05 12.99
CA ARG A 64 -11.03 6.69 12.45
C ARG A 64 -9.69 6.48 11.77
N ILE A 65 -8.76 7.38 11.96
CA ILE A 65 -7.40 7.22 11.43
C ILE A 65 -6.67 6.17 12.26
N GLY A 66 -5.99 5.27 11.57
CA GLY A 66 -5.09 4.28 12.14
C GLY A 66 -3.70 4.37 11.54
N TYR A 67 -2.75 3.82 12.29
CA TYR A 67 -1.35 3.74 11.89
C TYR A 67 -0.85 2.33 12.11
N ASP A 68 -0.10 1.81 11.17
CA ASP A 68 0.53 0.51 11.29
C ASP A 68 2.04 0.58 11.06
N LEU A 69 2.73 -0.23 11.83
CA LEU A 69 4.15 -0.52 11.69
C LEU A 69 4.27 -2.02 11.43
N ARG A 70 4.98 -2.40 10.36
CA ARG A 70 5.10 -3.79 9.97
C ARG A 70 6.55 -4.13 9.64
N LEU A 71 7.01 -5.27 10.12
CA LEU A 71 8.26 -5.89 9.74
C LEU A 71 7.94 -7.12 8.90
N ILE A 72 8.37 -7.13 7.66
CA ILE A 72 8.08 -8.18 6.67
C ILE A 72 9.38 -8.90 6.36
N ASN A 73 9.39 -10.22 6.43
CA ASN A 73 10.51 -11.04 6.00
C ASN A 73 10.05 -12.04 4.93
N PRO A 74 10.59 -11.99 3.72
CA PRO A 74 10.31 -13.00 2.71
C PRO A 74 10.87 -14.36 3.16
N ILE A 75 10.06 -15.41 2.99
CA ILE A 75 10.45 -16.81 3.18
C ILE A 75 10.91 -17.39 1.86
N ASN A 76 10.18 -17.05 0.78
CA ASN A 76 10.49 -17.42 -0.59
C ASN A 76 9.82 -16.42 -1.55
N ASP A 77 9.82 -16.68 -2.84
CA ASP A 77 9.30 -15.78 -3.89
C ASP A 77 7.81 -15.48 -3.79
N TYR A 78 7.03 -16.30 -3.08
CA TYR A 78 5.58 -16.19 -2.98
C TYR A 78 5.05 -16.10 -1.55
N LEU A 79 5.88 -16.35 -0.54
CA LEU A 79 5.48 -16.32 0.87
C LEU A 79 6.34 -15.36 1.68
N ASP A 80 5.69 -14.47 2.41
CA ASP A 80 6.32 -13.60 3.41
C ASP A 80 5.68 -13.85 4.77
N ILE A 81 6.47 -13.77 5.82
CA ILE A 81 5.98 -13.65 7.20
C ILE A 81 6.10 -12.19 7.65
N SER A 82 5.08 -11.69 8.33
CA SER A 82 5.11 -10.34 8.89
C SER A 82 4.76 -10.34 10.35
N PHE A 83 5.48 -9.51 11.11
CA PHE A 83 5.03 -9.04 12.41
C PHE A 83 4.55 -7.59 12.26
N TYR A 84 3.42 -7.24 12.85
CA TYR A 84 2.91 -5.87 12.78
C TYR A 84 2.27 -5.42 14.10
N VAL A 85 2.20 -4.10 14.23
CA VAL A 85 1.42 -3.41 15.26
C VAL A 85 0.52 -2.41 14.55
N LEU A 86 -0.75 -2.36 14.95
CA LEU A 86 -1.75 -1.45 14.42
C LEU A 86 -2.42 -0.74 15.60
N PHE A 87 -2.58 0.57 15.51
CA PHE A 87 -3.22 1.38 16.54
C PHE A 87 -4.05 2.49 15.93
N GLY A 88 -5.14 2.82 16.60
CA GLY A 88 -6.08 3.86 16.18
C GLY A 88 -7.38 3.80 16.96
N GLN A 89 -8.46 4.21 16.33
CA GLN A 89 -9.75 4.31 16.98
C GLN A 89 -10.87 3.78 16.08
N VAL A 90 -11.80 3.07 16.70
CA VAL A 90 -13.10 2.74 16.11
C VAL A 90 -14.21 3.41 16.92
N SER A 91 -15.30 3.77 16.28
CA SER A 91 -16.40 4.45 16.95
C SER A 91 -17.73 4.20 16.26
N GLY A 92 -18.79 4.30 17.00
CA GLY A 92 -20.16 4.22 16.51
C GLY A 92 -21.06 5.14 17.30
N SER A 93 -22.17 5.56 16.68
CA SER A 93 -23.19 6.39 17.32
C SER A 93 -24.54 6.09 16.73
N GLU A 94 -25.52 5.84 17.59
CA GLU A 94 -26.93 5.70 17.25
C GLU A 94 -27.73 6.77 17.96
N ARG A 95 -28.75 7.27 17.28
CA ARG A 95 -29.72 8.19 17.85
C ARG A 95 -31.11 7.90 17.24
N THR A 96 -31.89 7.13 17.97
CA THR A 96 -33.28 6.81 17.64
C THR A 96 -34.15 7.04 18.88
N ALA A 97 -35.46 6.99 18.72
CA ALA A 97 -36.40 7.14 19.84
C ALA A 97 -36.23 6.05 20.93
N THR A 98 -35.70 4.89 20.57
CA THR A 98 -35.60 3.73 21.48
C THR A 98 -34.16 3.32 21.79
N ARG A 99 -33.18 3.85 21.05
CA ARG A 99 -31.76 3.44 21.19
C ARG A 99 -30.85 4.63 20.94
N ASN A 100 -30.17 5.07 21.98
CA ASN A 100 -29.27 6.23 21.97
C ASN A 100 -27.91 5.82 22.54
N LEU A 101 -27.13 5.11 21.72
CA LEU A 101 -25.83 4.58 22.12
C LEU A 101 -24.71 5.28 21.36
N ASN A 102 -23.57 5.38 22.00
CA ASN A 102 -22.35 5.84 21.35
C ASN A 102 -21.14 5.21 22.04
N PHE A 103 -20.07 5.06 21.28
CA PHE A 103 -18.78 4.64 21.81
C PHE A 103 -17.63 5.16 20.95
N ASN A 104 -16.48 5.23 21.56
CA ASN A 104 -15.19 5.35 20.93
C ASN A 104 -14.24 4.36 21.63
N SER A 105 -13.65 3.47 20.87
CA SER A 105 -12.71 2.48 21.37
C SER A 105 -11.33 2.70 20.77
N HIS A 106 -10.33 2.87 21.64
CA HIS A 106 -8.94 2.85 21.23
C HIS A 106 -8.52 1.41 21.00
N ILE A 107 -8.07 1.11 19.78
CA ILE A 107 -7.61 -0.21 19.39
C ILE A 107 -6.10 -0.21 19.29
N THR A 108 -5.48 -1.20 19.95
CA THR A 108 -4.07 -1.54 19.74
C THR A 108 -3.99 -3.03 19.47
N THR A 109 -3.47 -3.40 18.32
CA THR A 109 -3.27 -4.80 17.98
C THR A 109 -1.83 -5.08 17.60
N GLY A 110 -1.38 -6.30 17.85
CA GLY A 110 -0.07 -6.78 17.43
C GLY A 110 -0.13 -8.27 17.15
N GLY A 111 0.45 -8.67 16.03
CA GLY A 111 0.31 -10.05 15.60
C GLY A 111 1.24 -10.45 14.46
N TRP A 112 1.06 -11.69 14.05
CA TRP A 112 1.80 -12.32 12.96
C TRP A 112 0.86 -12.63 11.82
N THR A 113 1.30 -12.34 10.61
CA THR A 113 0.60 -12.70 9.38
C THR A 113 1.50 -13.44 8.42
N LEU A 114 0.90 -14.36 7.69
CA LEU A 114 1.49 -15.02 6.54
C LEU A 114 0.88 -14.38 5.30
N ASN A 115 1.71 -13.87 4.40
CA ASN A 115 1.28 -13.23 3.17
C ASN A 115 1.64 -14.14 1.98
N TYR A 116 0.67 -14.38 1.11
CA TYR A 116 0.88 -15.06 -0.17
C TYR A 116 0.84 -14.02 -1.29
N ASN A 117 1.93 -13.94 -2.03
CA ASN A 117 2.11 -13.03 -3.17
C ASN A 117 1.77 -13.77 -4.48
N PHE A 118 0.90 -13.19 -5.28
CA PHE A 118 0.49 -13.76 -6.58
C PHE A 118 1.44 -13.41 -7.72
N LYS A 119 2.67 -12.99 -7.43
CA LYS A 119 3.67 -12.58 -8.40
C LYS A 119 3.87 -13.59 -9.53
N GLN A 120 3.89 -14.88 -9.21
CA GLN A 120 4.08 -15.96 -10.19
C GLN A 120 2.91 -16.13 -11.19
N LEU A 121 1.71 -15.67 -10.83
CA LEU A 121 0.54 -15.76 -11.70
C LEU A 121 0.44 -14.59 -12.68
N LEU A 122 1.31 -13.59 -12.55
CA LEU A 122 1.32 -12.37 -13.34
C LEU A 122 2.54 -12.32 -14.26
N LYS A 123 2.44 -11.54 -15.33
CA LYS A 123 3.59 -11.32 -16.23
C LYS A 123 4.72 -10.60 -15.49
N PRO A 124 6.00 -10.97 -15.73
CA PRO A 124 7.17 -10.44 -15.00
C PRO A 124 7.36 -8.93 -15.09
N GLU A 125 6.85 -8.29 -16.13
CA GLU A 125 7.02 -6.86 -16.43
C GLU A 125 6.10 -5.93 -15.62
N ARG A 126 5.33 -6.45 -14.65
CA ARG A 126 4.39 -5.65 -13.88
C ARG A 126 5.05 -5.10 -12.62
N ASN A 127 4.85 -3.80 -12.38
CA ASN A 127 5.29 -3.12 -11.17
C ASN A 127 4.33 -3.32 -9.97
N MET A 128 3.47 -4.35 -10.01
CA MET A 128 2.42 -4.58 -9.01
C MET A 128 2.34 -6.07 -8.64
N ASP A 129 2.46 -6.35 -7.34
CA ASP A 129 2.31 -7.68 -6.76
C ASP A 129 1.06 -7.73 -5.87
N PRO A 130 -0.05 -8.32 -6.32
CA PRO A 130 -1.21 -8.58 -5.47
C PRO A 130 -0.86 -9.62 -4.40
N TYR A 131 -1.50 -9.49 -3.24
CA TYR A 131 -1.31 -10.45 -2.15
C TYR A 131 -2.61 -10.69 -1.40
N ILE A 132 -2.64 -11.82 -0.70
CA ILE A 132 -3.58 -12.13 0.38
C ILE A 132 -2.79 -12.45 1.63
N SER A 133 -3.31 -12.05 2.78
CA SER A 133 -2.66 -12.30 4.07
C SER A 133 -3.69 -12.77 5.08
N PHE A 134 -3.27 -13.63 5.98
CA PHE A 134 -4.04 -14.02 7.15
C PHE A 134 -3.10 -14.29 8.33
N GLY A 135 -3.64 -14.19 9.55
CA GLY A 135 -2.81 -14.37 10.73
C GLY A 135 -3.59 -14.47 12.03
N ILE A 136 -2.88 -14.22 13.10
CA ILE A 136 -3.41 -14.12 14.44
C ILE A 136 -2.80 -12.92 15.14
N GLU A 137 -3.62 -12.20 15.89
CA GLU A 137 -3.21 -11.03 16.65
C GLU A 137 -3.78 -11.01 18.05
N SER A 138 -3.06 -10.38 18.96
CA SER A 138 -3.59 -9.94 20.26
C SER A 138 -4.11 -8.52 20.08
N MET A 139 -5.31 -8.27 20.56
CA MET A 139 -6.00 -7.00 20.45
C MET A 139 -6.37 -6.48 21.83
N GLU A 140 -6.00 -5.25 22.12
CA GLU A 140 -6.47 -4.45 23.26
C GLU A 140 -7.44 -3.39 22.76
N PHE A 141 -8.53 -3.20 23.51
CA PHE A 141 -9.53 -2.18 23.22
C PHE A 141 -9.94 -1.46 24.49
N LEU A 142 -10.00 -0.14 24.42
CA LEU A 142 -10.37 0.72 25.55
C LEU A 142 -11.56 1.58 25.15
N SER A 143 -12.75 1.17 25.57
CA SER A 143 -14.02 1.68 25.07
C SER A 143 -14.63 2.67 26.02
N LYS A 144 -14.92 3.87 25.50
CA LYS A 144 -15.55 4.96 26.22
C LYS A 144 -16.82 5.42 25.54
N SER A 145 -17.73 6.01 26.33
CA SER A 145 -18.95 6.62 25.87
C SER A 145 -18.98 8.10 26.23
N ASP A 146 -19.60 8.90 25.40
CA ASP A 146 -19.94 10.30 25.65
C ASP A 146 -21.31 10.33 26.35
N MET A 147 -21.31 10.56 27.66
CA MET A 147 -22.50 10.51 28.52
C MET A 147 -22.82 11.85 29.17
N TYR A 148 -21.90 12.82 29.19
CA TYR A 148 -22.05 14.11 29.82
C TYR A 148 -21.78 15.23 28.83
N ASP A 149 -22.47 16.37 29.02
CA ASP A 149 -22.19 17.58 28.26
C ASP A 149 -20.91 18.28 28.74
N ALA A 150 -20.46 19.31 28.04
CA ALA A 150 -19.29 20.11 28.39
C ALA A 150 -19.32 20.74 29.80
N ASN A 151 -20.49 20.78 30.45
CA ASN A 151 -20.67 21.29 31.82
C ASN A 151 -20.69 20.16 32.86
N GLY A 152 -20.57 18.90 32.44
CA GLY A 152 -20.63 17.73 33.29
C GLY A 152 -22.05 17.30 33.67
N ASN A 153 -23.07 17.72 32.92
CA ASN A 153 -24.45 17.28 33.12
C ASN A 153 -24.71 16.04 32.26
N PHE A 154 -25.43 15.04 32.84
CA PHE A 154 -25.80 13.84 32.12
C PHE A 154 -26.79 14.15 30.99
N TYR A 155 -26.62 13.51 29.83
CA TYR A 155 -27.54 13.62 28.71
C TYR A 155 -28.89 12.98 29.03
N ASN A 156 -29.95 13.77 28.94
CA ASN A 156 -31.32 13.29 29.14
C ASN A 156 -31.97 12.96 27.79
N TYR A 157 -32.11 11.67 27.54
CA TYR A 157 -32.76 11.18 26.32
C TYR A 157 -34.27 11.13 26.51
N TRP A 158 -34.97 11.78 25.59
CA TRP A 158 -36.44 11.83 25.58
C TRP A 158 -37.03 10.82 24.62
N ALA A 159 -38.31 10.42 24.83
CA ALA A 159 -39.04 9.45 24.02
C ALA A 159 -39.18 9.86 22.53
N ASP A 160 -39.04 11.16 22.22
CA ASP A 160 -39.02 11.68 20.85
C ASP A 160 -37.65 11.53 20.17
N GLY A 161 -36.64 10.93 20.84
CA GLY A 161 -35.28 10.74 20.36
C GLY A 161 -34.41 11.98 20.46
N THR A 162 -34.90 13.07 21.09
CA THR A 162 -34.07 14.26 21.38
C THR A 162 -33.24 14.09 22.66
N ILE A 163 -32.15 14.82 22.76
CA ILE A 163 -31.36 14.97 23.98
C ILE A 163 -31.68 16.36 24.53
N ARG A 164 -32.03 16.44 25.80
CA ARG A 164 -32.39 17.74 26.41
C ARG A 164 -31.67 18.00 27.73
N SER A 165 -31.66 19.26 28.10
CA SER A 165 -31.01 19.76 29.31
C SER A 165 -31.67 19.27 30.61
N MET A 166 -32.89 18.77 30.57
CA MET A 166 -33.66 18.25 31.71
C MET A 166 -34.28 16.91 31.40
N ALA A 167 -34.47 16.08 32.43
CA ALA A 167 -35.11 14.77 32.27
C ALA A 167 -36.59 14.91 31.87
N GLU A 168 -37.08 14.02 30.99
CA GLU A 168 -38.47 13.98 30.56
C GLU A 168 -39.39 13.80 31.75
N GLY A 169 -40.46 14.62 31.84
CA GLY A 169 -41.40 14.58 32.92
C GLY A 169 -40.95 15.17 34.27
N SER A 170 -39.74 15.70 34.34
CA SER A 170 -39.27 16.44 35.53
C SER A 170 -40.00 17.79 35.66
N VAL A 171 -40.00 18.34 36.86
CA VAL A 171 -40.58 19.67 37.11
C VAL A 171 -39.82 20.73 36.30
N GLY A 172 -40.53 21.45 35.44
CA GLY A 172 -39.95 22.45 34.53
C GLY A 172 -39.46 21.89 33.20
N SER A 173 -39.66 20.61 32.90
CA SER A 173 -39.22 19.96 31.65
C SER A 173 -39.83 20.58 30.39
N GLU A 174 -40.93 21.31 30.50
CA GLU A 174 -41.48 22.12 29.40
C GLU A 174 -40.56 23.23 28.91
N ASN A 175 -39.58 23.63 29.73
CA ASN A 175 -38.54 24.61 29.38
C ASN A 175 -37.20 23.97 28.97
N ALA A 176 -37.17 22.63 28.89
CA ALA A 176 -35.96 21.91 28.52
C ALA A 176 -35.52 22.25 27.10
N THR A 177 -34.26 22.70 26.94
CA THR A 177 -33.67 22.98 25.63
C THR A 177 -33.03 21.73 25.01
N GLU A 178 -33.15 21.58 23.70
CA GLU A 178 -32.47 20.53 22.98
C GLU A 178 -30.96 20.80 23.02
N ILE A 179 -30.18 19.76 23.34
CA ILE A 179 -28.72 19.76 23.36
C ILE A 179 -28.19 18.65 22.45
N TYR A 180 -26.93 18.73 22.13
CA TYR A 180 -26.27 17.76 21.27
C TYR A 180 -25.08 17.18 21.98
N ARG A 181 -24.71 15.93 21.65
CA ARG A 181 -23.46 15.31 22.11
C ARG A 181 -22.28 16.14 21.63
N ASP A 182 -21.32 16.35 22.53
CA ASP A 182 -20.08 17.03 22.18
C ASP A 182 -18.98 16.08 21.66
N TYR A 183 -19.27 14.76 21.74
CA TYR A 183 -18.36 13.68 21.33
C TYR A 183 -17.02 13.68 22.06
N VAL A 184 -17.01 14.18 23.29
CA VAL A 184 -15.94 14.00 24.24
C VAL A 184 -16.22 12.72 25.02
N TYR A 185 -15.48 11.66 24.74
CA TYR A 185 -15.71 10.33 25.31
C TYR A 185 -15.01 10.20 26.67
N GLU A 186 -15.68 10.65 27.72
CA GLU A 186 -15.13 10.71 29.08
C GLU A 186 -15.43 9.47 29.92
N SER A 187 -16.51 8.75 29.61
CA SER A 187 -17.04 7.67 30.46
C SER A 187 -16.52 6.31 30.02
N ASP A 188 -15.74 5.64 30.86
CA ASP A 188 -15.27 4.28 30.63
C ASP A 188 -16.42 3.27 30.73
N ILE A 189 -16.75 2.57 29.64
CA ILE A 189 -17.91 1.68 29.54
C ILE A 189 -17.77 0.49 30.51
N ARG A 190 -16.56 -0.04 30.64
CA ARG A 190 -16.26 -1.18 31.53
C ARG A 190 -16.40 -0.82 32.99
N GLU A 191 -15.95 0.39 33.40
CA GLU A 191 -16.07 0.87 34.77
C GLU A 191 -17.52 1.22 35.14
N LEU A 192 -18.32 1.65 34.17
CA LEU A 192 -19.75 1.93 34.38
C LEU A 192 -20.58 0.69 34.63
N ASP A 193 -20.15 -0.46 34.12
CA ASP A 193 -20.83 -1.75 34.28
C ASP A 193 -22.35 -1.70 34.06
N LEU A 194 -22.78 -1.05 32.99
CA LEU A 194 -24.19 -0.72 32.74
C LEU A 194 -25.11 -1.95 32.60
N ASP A 195 -24.54 -3.09 32.23
CA ASP A 195 -25.25 -4.34 32.04
C ASP A 195 -24.95 -5.41 33.11
N GLY A 196 -24.10 -5.10 34.11
CA GLY A 196 -23.77 -5.99 35.24
C GLY A 196 -22.83 -7.14 34.88
N PHE A 197 -21.99 -6.97 33.85
CA PHE A 197 -21.00 -7.99 33.45
C PHE A 197 -19.75 -7.98 34.35
N GLY A 198 -19.61 -6.98 35.20
CA GLY A 198 -18.39 -6.73 35.96
C GLY A 198 -17.23 -6.27 35.04
N LYS A 199 -16.02 -6.35 35.60
CA LYS A 199 -14.80 -5.93 34.86
C LYS A 199 -14.36 -7.02 33.89
N TYR A 200 -14.86 -6.97 32.68
CA TYR A 200 -14.45 -7.88 31.59
C TYR A 200 -13.02 -7.58 31.09
N SER A 201 -12.46 -8.51 30.33
CA SER A 201 -11.13 -8.33 29.73
C SER A 201 -11.18 -7.34 28.57
N GLU A 202 -10.32 -6.34 28.58
CA GLU A 202 -10.07 -5.41 27.49
C GLU A 202 -9.06 -5.95 26.47
N ARG A 203 -8.65 -7.21 26.63
CA ARG A 203 -7.77 -7.92 25.72
C ARG A 203 -8.44 -9.17 25.20
N THR A 204 -8.33 -9.35 23.90
CA THR A 204 -8.83 -10.50 23.17
C THR A 204 -7.85 -10.89 22.06
N PHE A 205 -8.15 -11.97 21.36
CA PHE A 205 -7.48 -12.30 20.11
C PHE A 205 -8.37 -11.90 18.93
N ALA A 206 -7.74 -11.75 17.77
CA ALA A 206 -8.46 -11.58 16.52
C ALA A 206 -7.76 -12.31 15.37
N ILE A 207 -8.50 -12.53 14.29
CA ILE A 207 -7.98 -13.08 13.04
C ILE A 207 -8.06 -11.98 11.98
N PRO A 208 -6.92 -11.44 11.55
CA PRO A 208 -6.86 -10.53 10.42
C PRO A 208 -6.83 -11.31 9.11
N ILE A 209 -7.64 -10.86 8.14
CA ILE A 209 -7.59 -11.31 6.74
C ILE A 209 -7.42 -10.06 5.90
N GLU A 210 -6.36 -9.98 5.11
CA GLU A 210 -6.02 -8.81 4.31
C GLU A 210 -5.88 -9.18 2.84
N ILE A 211 -6.35 -8.30 1.97
CA ILE A 211 -6.08 -8.33 0.53
C ILE A 211 -5.49 -6.99 0.11
N GLY A 212 -4.55 -7.01 -0.83
CA GLY A 212 -3.93 -5.79 -1.27
C GLY A 212 -2.98 -5.99 -2.44
N ALA A 213 -2.20 -4.94 -2.71
CA ALA A 213 -1.15 -4.95 -3.72
C ALA A 213 0.05 -4.14 -3.26
N ASN A 214 1.23 -4.61 -3.61
CA ASN A 214 2.49 -3.89 -3.48
C ASN A 214 2.88 -3.33 -4.84
N PHE A 215 3.22 -2.04 -4.89
CA PHE A 215 3.71 -1.36 -6.08
C PHE A 215 5.19 -1.07 -5.90
N HIS A 216 6.02 -1.50 -6.83
CA HIS A 216 7.45 -1.27 -6.81
C HIS A 216 7.73 0.15 -7.29
N VAL A 217 8.20 1.02 -6.38
CA VAL A 217 8.57 2.41 -6.69
C VAL A 217 10.04 2.48 -7.07
N THR A 218 10.88 1.81 -6.28
CA THR A 218 12.31 1.60 -6.53
C THR A 218 12.69 0.22 -5.98
N ASP A 219 13.93 -0.22 -6.20
CA ASP A 219 14.45 -1.48 -5.64
C ASP A 219 14.43 -1.50 -4.11
N ARG A 220 14.41 -0.33 -3.47
CA ARG A 220 14.39 -0.19 -2.01
C ARG A 220 13.04 0.17 -1.44
N ILE A 221 12.14 0.75 -2.24
CA ILE A 221 10.88 1.32 -1.77
C ILE A 221 9.71 0.68 -2.50
N LYS A 222 8.76 0.17 -1.73
CA LYS A 222 7.47 -0.31 -2.23
C LYS A 222 6.35 0.52 -1.62
N PHE A 223 5.34 0.82 -2.41
CA PHE A 223 4.08 1.38 -1.95
C PHE A 223 3.06 0.24 -1.82
N ARG A 224 2.51 0.07 -0.62
CA ARG A 224 1.53 -0.97 -0.30
C ARG A 224 0.17 -0.34 -0.14
N VAL A 225 -0.85 -0.95 -0.73
CA VAL A 225 -2.26 -0.61 -0.54
C VAL A 225 -3.00 -1.87 -0.17
N GLY A 226 -3.82 -1.82 0.87
CA GLY A 226 -4.53 -3.00 1.32
C GLY A 226 -5.78 -2.67 2.12
N THR A 227 -6.58 -3.69 2.32
CA THR A 227 -7.70 -3.67 3.25
C THR A 227 -7.73 -4.98 4.03
N SER A 228 -7.79 -4.87 5.34
CA SER A 228 -7.83 -6.00 6.28
C SER A 228 -9.12 -5.99 7.08
N MET A 229 -9.76 -7.15 7.16
CA MET A 229 -10.87 -7.39 8.07
C MET A 229 -10.34 -8.12 9.31
N HIS A 230 -10.59 -7.57 10.48
CA HIS A 230 -10.18 -8.09 11.77
C HIS A 230 -11.40 -8.68 12.48
N PHE A 231 -11.40 -9.98 12.71
CA PHE A 231 -12.48 -10.71 13.38
C PHE A 231 -12.10 -10.89 14.86
N ALA A 232 -12.59 -10.03 15.75
CA ALA A 232 -12.32 -10.11 17.16
C ALA A 232 -13.05 -11.31 17.80
N PHE A 233 -12.46 -11.89 18.86
CA PHE A 233 -13.11 -12.93 19.67
C PHE A 233 -13.81 -12.32 20.89
N SER A 234 -14.26 -11.08 20.75
CA SER A 234 -15.03 -10.35 21.76
C SER A 234 -16.20 -9.62 21.10
N ASP A 235 -17.29 -9.53 21.83
CA ASP A 235 -18.50 -8.79 21.49
C ASP A 235 -18.62 -7.52 22.38
N LEU A 236 -17.50 -7.06 22.94
CA LEU A 236 -17.46 -5.97 23.93
C LEU A 236 -16.64 -4.77 23.49
N VAL A 237 -16.24 -4.73 22.20
CA VAL A 237 -15.45 -3.58 21.66
C VAL A 237 -16.28 -2.32 21.63
N ASP A 238 -17.57 -2.41 21.40
CA ASP A 238 -18.51 -1.28 21.53
C ASP A 238 -19.25 -1.24 22.88
N GLY A 239 -18.98 -2.23 23.77
CA GLY A 239 -19.57 -2.32 25.08
C GLY A 239 -21.02 -2.81 25.09
N VAL A 240 -21.46 -3.46 24.02
CA VAL A 240 -22.83 -3.98 23.84
C VAL A 240 -22.75 -5.45 23.43
N THR A 241 -23.67 -6.28 23.92
CA THR A 241 -23.73 -7.70 23.57
C THR A 241 -25.19 -8.17 23.49
N ALA A 242 -25.37 -9.40 23.01
CA ALA A 242 -26.70 -10.05 23.05
C ALA A 242 -27.29 -10.20 24.46
N GLU A 243 -26.46 -10.18 25.50
CA GLU A 243 -26.83 -10.32 26.92
C GLU A 243 -27.12 -8.97 27.56
N SER A 244 -26.82 -7.86 26.89
CA SER A 244 -27.17 -6.50 27.34
C SER A 244 -28.67 -6.32 27.42
N SER A 245 -29.14 -5.43 28.28
CA SER A 245 -30.56 -5.28 28.59
C SER A 245 -31.21 -4.06 27.90
N GLY A 246 -32.52 -4.17 27.63
CA GLY A 246 -33.34 -3.06 27.12
C GLY A 246 -32.85 -2.47 25.80
N GLY A 247 -32.73 -1.16 25.72
CA GLY A 247 -32.25 -0.45 24.54
C GLY A 247 -30.77 -0.69 24.19
N ARG A 248 -30.02 -1.36 25.08
CA ARG A 248 -28.61 -1.75 24.85
C ARG A 248 -28.47 -3.15 24.25
N GLN A 249 -29.54 -3.93 24.12
CA GLN A 249 -29.44 -5.29 23.60
C GLN A 249 -28.82 -5.33 22.21
N GLY A 250 -27.76 -6.12 22.06
CA GLY A 250 -27.04 -6.36 20.82
C GLY A 250 -27.42 -7.68 20.12
N ASN A 251 -26.56 -8.14 19.25
CA ASN A 251 -26.67 -9.41 18.54
C ASN A 251 -25.69 -10.45 19.11
N LYS A 252 -25.60 -11.65 18.50
CA LYS A 252 -24.71 -12.74 18.97
C LYS A 252 -23.39 -12.81 18.22
N SER A 253 -23.13 -11.88 17.32
CA SER A 253 -21.94 -11.90 16.49
C SER A 253 -20.85 -11.06 17.15
N ASN A 254 -19.67 -11.61 17.28
CA ASN A 254 -18.53 -10.86 17.75
C ASN A 254 -18.23 -9.64 16.87
N ASP A 255 -17.67 -8.64 17.47
CA ASP A 255 -17.25 -7.41 16.82
C ASP A 255 -16.15 -7.64 15.79
N LYS A 256 -16.12 -6.79 14.79
CA LYS A 256 -15.10 -6.78 13.73
C LYS A 256 -14.90 -5.39 13.19
N PHE A 257 -13.74 -5.16 12.64
CA PHE A 257 -13.45 -3.90 11.97
C PHE A 257 -12.66 -4.11 10.69
N LEU A 258 -12.86 -3.22 9.74
CA LEU A 258 -12.10 -3.12 8.52
C LEU A 258 -11.05 -2.02 8.68
N TYR A 259 -9.82 -2.29 8.27
CA TYR A 259 -8.76 -1.29 8.16
C TYR A 259 -8.30 -1.21 6.71
N SER A 260 -8.58 -0.07 6.06
CA SER A 260 -8.12 0.21 4.70
C SER A 260 -6.96 1.19 4.76
N HIS A 261 -5.82 0.80 4.21
CA HIS A 261 -4.56 1.49 4.44
C HIS A 261 -3.69 1.60 3.19
N PHE A 262 -2.77 2.52 3.28
CA PHE A 262 -1.60 2.60 2.42
C PHE A 262 -0.33 2.71 3.27
N ALA A 263 0.76 2.16 2.78
CA ALA A 263 2.02 2.13 3.50
C ALA A 263 3.23 2.27 2.57
N LEU A 264 4.32 2.76 3.10
CA LEU A 264 5.62 2.74 2.45
C LEU A 264 6.49 1.68 3.12
N SER A 265 7.02 0.77 2.32
CA SER A 265 7.88 -0.31 2.77
C SER A 265 9.31 -0.08 2.26
N PHE A 266 10.27 -0.24 3.15
CA PHE A 266 11.69 -0.01 2.90
C PHE A 266 12.46 -1.31 3.10
N ASN A 267 13.23 -1.73 2.11
CA ASN A 267 14.17 -2.83 2.24
C ASN A 267 15.32 -2.39 3.15
N LEU A 268 15.51 -3.08 4.28
CA LEU A 268 16.56 -2.76 5.26
C LEU A 268 17.93 -3.35 4.88
N ASN A 269 17.95 -4.35 4.01
CA ASN A 269 19.21 -4.84 3.48
C ASN A 269 19.82 -3.76 2.58
N SER A 270 21.12 -3.53 2.72
CA SER A 270 21.89 -2.97 1.62
C SER A 270 21.51 -3.78 0.38
N VAL A 271 21.18 -3.13 -0.72
CA VAL A 271 21.29 -3.78 -2.01
C VAL A 271 22.70 -4.34 -2.00
N GLU A 272 22.85 -5.66 -1.78
CA GLU A 272 23.95 -6.31 -2.43
C GLU A 272 23.68 -5.90 -3.87
N THR A 273 24.41 -4.93 -4.37
CA THR A 273 24.82 -4.98 -5.76
C THR A 273 25.20 -6.44 -5.85
N ASP A 274 24.36 -7.28 -6.49
CA ASP A 274 24.82 -8.56 -6.94
C ASP A 274 26.23 -8.24 -7.36
N SER A 275 27.19 -8.68 -6.53
CA SER A 275 28.53 -8.79 -7.03
C SER A 275 28.23 -9.66 -8.23
N VAL A 276 28.06 -8.97 -9.36
CA VAL A 276 28.17 -9.61 -10.65
C VAL A 276 29.33 -10.53 -10.36
N GLU A 277 29.02 -11.84 -10.16
CA GLU A 277 30.07 -12.82 -10.27
C GLU A 277 30.92 -12.20 -11.35
N GLU A 278 32.20 -11.97 -11.06
CA GLU A 278 33.12 -11.72 -12.13
C GLU A 278 33.09 -12.96 -13.03
N ASP A 279 31.91 -13.21 -13.59
CA ASP A 279 31.79 -13.76 -14.91
C ASP A 279 32.67 -12.84 -15.69
N LYS A 280 33.83 -13.38 -16.04
CA LYS A 280 34.76 -12.82 -16.97
C LYS A 280 34.01 -11.86 -17.84
N PRO A 281 34.33 -10.54 -17.80
CA PRO A 281 33.50 -9.54 -18.51
C PRO A 281 33.18 -10.18 -19.85
N PRO A 282 31.92 -10.21 -20.26
CA PRO A 282 31.61 -10.67 -21.60
C PRO A 282 32.63 -9.95 -22.43
N VAL A 283 33.44 -10.70 -23.16
CA VAL A 283 34.46 -10.13 -24.02
C VAL A 283 33.64 -9.30 -24.99
N PHE A 284 33.51 -8.00 -24.65
CA PHE A 284 32.88 -7.00 -25.48
C PHE A 284 33.84 -6.69 -26.62
N ASP A 285 34.09 -7.69 -27.44
CA ASP A 285 34.65 -7.49 -28.79
C ASP A 285 33.68 -6.64 -29.66
N ASP A 286 32.44 -6.44 -29.18
CA ASP A 286 31.43 -5.65 -29.87
C ASP A 286 31.25 -4.21 -29.33
N MET A 287 31.81 -3.84 -28.17
CA MET A 287 31.69 -2.45 -27.70
C MET A 287 32.53 -1.47 -28.51
N GLU A 288 33.68 -1.87 -29.02
CA GLU A 288 34.47 -1.05 -29.97
C GLU A 288 33.70 -0.82 -31.29
N LYS A 289 32.72 -1.69 -31.61
CA LYS A 289 31.87 -1.50 -32.79
C LYS A 289 30.67 -0.60 -32.54
N LEU A 290 30.09 -0.61 -31.33
CA LEU A 290 28.98 0.29 -30.98
C LEU A 290 29.43 1.76 -30.86
N ASP A 291 30.64 1.99 -30.32
CA ASP A 291 31.22 3.34 -30.22
C ASP A 291 31.64 3.94 -31.57
N SER A 292 31.50 3.18 -32.66
CA SER A 292 31.90 3.62 -34.01
C SER A 292 30.77 3.64 -35.03
N ILE A 293 29.53 3.29 -34.64
CA ILE A 293 28.38 3.33 -35.54
C ILE A 293 27.86 4.78 -35.61
N ASP A 294 27.89 5.35 -36.78
CA ASP A 294 27.33 6.64 -37.16
C ASP A 294 26.41 6.37 -38.37
N SER A 295 25.11 6.27 -38.09
CA SER A 295 24.12 5.79 -39.08
C SER A 295 23.76 6.81 -40.14
N ASP A 296 23.83 8.11 -39.85
CA ASP A 296 23.49 9.18 -40.79
C ASP A 296 24.72 9.88 -41.34
N GLY A 297 25.88 9.69 -40.77
CA GLY A 297 27.17 10.16 -41.26
C GLY A 297 27.47 11.62 -40.98
N ASP A 298 26.98 12.10 -39.85
CA ASP A 298 27.19 13.48 -39.36
C ASP A 298 28.43 13.63 -38.47
N LEU A 299 29.14 12.54 -38.20
CA LEU A 299 30.34 12.40 -37.35
C LEU A 299 30.07 12.30 -35.83
N ILE A 300 28.83 12.18 -35.45
CA ILE A 300 28.42 11.87 -34.08
C ILE A 300 27.95 10.40 -34.05
N VAL A 301 28.44 9.64 -33.09
CA VAL A 301 28.07 8.24 -32.99
C VAL A 301 26.62 8.08 -32.48
N ASP A 302 25.91 7.08 -32.98
CA ASP A 302 24.49 6.81 -32.69
C ASP A 302 24.15 6.80 -31.21
N PHE A 303 25.09 6.40 -30.33
CA PHE A 303 24.88 6.36 -28.88
C PHE A 303 24.75 7.75 -28.23
N VAL A 304 25.33 8.79 -28.84
CA VAL A 304 25.32 10.17 -28.34
C VAL A 304 24.41 11.06 -29.17
N ASP A 305 24.08 10.59 -30.38
CA ASP A 305 23.30 11.32 -31.36
C ASP A 305 21.80 11.39 -30.96
N LEU A 306 21.30 12.60 -30.77
CA LEU A 306 19.89 12.89 -30.50
C LEU A 306 19.07 13.11 -31.76
N CYS A 307 19.73 13.35 -32.90
CA CYS A 307 19.12 13.71 -34.16
C CYS A 307 19.45 12.71 -35.31
N ALA A 308 19.20 11.43 -35.09
CA ALA A 308 19.58 10.25 -35.88
C ALA A 308 19.17 10.26 -37.38
N LYS A 309 18.90 11.40 -37.99
CA LYS A 309 18.57 11.58 -39.41
C LYS A 309 19.08 12.90 -39.95
N THR A 310 20.16 13.41 -39.43
CA THR A 310 20.78 14.61 -39.93
C THR A 310 21.31 14.40 -41.37
N PRO A 311 20.99 15.30 -42.32
CA PRO A 311 21.48 15.12 -43.69
C PRO A 311 23.01 15.23 -43.72
N LYS A 312 23.61 14.35 -44.53
CA LYS A 312 25.05 14.23 -44.65
C LYS A 312 25.72 15.55 -45.04
N GLY A 313 26.71 16.00 -44.25
CA GLY A 313 27.46 17.22 -44.53
C GLY A 313 26.86 18.49 -43.92
N VAL A 314 25.79 18.39 -43.19
CA VAL A 314 25.26 19.48 -42.36
C VAL A 314 26.12 19.65 -41.12
N LEU A 315 26.35 20.88 -40.67
CA LEU A 315 27.06 21.16 -39.43
C LEU A 315 26.13 20.88 -38.23
N VAL A 316 26.61 20.08 -37.29
CA VAL A 316 25.86 19.66 -36.11
C VAL A 316 26.55 20.13 -34.82
N ASP A 317 25.79 20.11 -33.74
CA ASP A 317 26.29 20.32 -32.41
C ASP A 317 26.90 19.01 -31.84
N LYS A 318 27.33 19.04 -30.60
CA LYS A 318 27.91 17.87 -29.91
C LYS A 318 26.94 16.69 -29.67
N PHE A 319 25.69 16.85 -30.00
CA PHE A 319 24.63 15.85 -29.89
C PHE A 319 24.06 15.43 -31.25
N GLY A 320 24.72 15.72 -32.34
CA GLY A 320 24.25 15.32 -33.67
C GLY A 320 23.11 16.17 -34.25
N CYS A 321 22.69 17.23 -33.56
CA CYS A 321 21.61 18.07 -34.06
C CYS A 321 22.11 19.22 -34.91
N PRO A 322 21.45 19.49 -36.07
CA PRO A 322 21.81 20.61 -36.94
C PRO A 322 21.85 21.95 -36.22
N LEU A 323 22.86 22.76 -36.51
CA LEU A 323 22.97 24.09 -35.92
C LEU A 323 21.82 25.00 -36.35
N ASP A 324 21.29 25.74 -35.37
CA ASP A 324 20.32 26.82 -35.52
C ASP A 324 20.90 28.03 -34.76
N LYS A 325 21.45 28.99 -35.53
CA LYS A 325 22.29 30.04 -34.97
C LYS A 325 21.49 31.20 -34.36
N ASP A 326 20.33 31.54 -34.94
CA ASP A 326 19.49 32.63 -34.48
C ASP A 326 18.31 32.15 -33.60
N LEU A 327 18.20 30.80 -33.43
CA LEU A 327 17.24 30.13 -32.56
C LEU A 327 15.78 30.39 -32.93
N ASP A 328 15.50 30.48 -34.23
CA ASP A 328 14.15 30.67 -34.75
C ASP A 328 13.38 29.34 -34.92
N GLY A 329 14.07 28.19 -34.73
CA GLY A 329 13.53 26.83 -34.83
C GLY A 329 13.70 26.18 -36.18
N VAL A 330 14.33 26.86 -37.14
CA VAL A 330 14.69 26.33 -38.46
C VAL A 330 16.22 26.19 -38.55
N PRO A 331 16.75 25.01 -38.79
CA PRO A 331 18.21 24.81 -38.86
C PRO A 331 18.87 25.62 -39.96
N ASP A 332 20.08 26.13 -39.71
CA ASP A 332 20.88 27.01 -40.62
C ASP A 332 20.94 26.53 -42.08
N TYR A 333 20.89 25.19 -42.31
CA TYR A 333 20.99 24.63 -43.69
C TYR A 333 19.66 24.68 -44.44
N LEU A 334 18.53 24.90 -43.78
CA LEU A 334 17.20 25.11 -44.36
C LEU A 334 16.79 26.56 -44.31
N ASP A 335 17.42 27.33 -43.45
CA ASP A 335 17.06 28.72 -43.18
C ASP A 335 17.47 29.67 -44.30
N GLN A 336 16.50 30.46 -44.79
CA GLN A 336 16.67 31.46 -45.81
C GLN A 336 16.91 32.87 -45.25
N GLU A 337 16.53 33.13 -43.97
CA GLU A 337 16.75 34.40 -43.28
C GLU A 337 17.67 34.19 -42.07
N LYS A 338 18.96 34.11 -42.27
CA LYS A 338 19.99 33.68 -41.28
C LYS A 338 20.12 34.53 -40.02
N GLU A 339 19.38 35.57 -39.84
CA GLU A 339 19.43 36.48 -38.69
C GLU A 339 18.00 36.91 -38.32
N THR A 340 17.12 35.96 -38.00
CA THR A 340 15.76 36.23 -37.57
C THR A 340 15.73 36.94 -36.22
N LEU A 341 14.84 37.92 -36.04
CA LEU A 341 14.72 38.64 -34.78
C LEU A 341 14.19 37.73 -33.67
N PRO A 342 14.73 37.84 -32.44
CA PRO A 342 14.29 37.00 -31.33
C PRO A 342 12.77 37.06 -31.15
N ALA A 343 12.14 35.88 -31.08
CA ALA A 343 10.69 35.67 -30.92
C ALA A 343 9.83 36.09 -32.14
N ALA A 344 10.40 36.31 -33.31
CA ALA A 344 9.65 36.43 -34.53
C ALA A 344 9.03 35.07 -34.92
N LEU A 345 7.85 35.07 -35.51
CA LEU A 345 7.26 33.87 -36.08
C LEU A 345 7.80 33.68 -37.50
N VAL A 346 8.28 32.49 -37.79
CA VAL A 346 8.85 32.14 -39.09
C VAL A 346 8.03 31.06 -39.80
N ASN A 347 8.18 30.95 -41.10
CA ASN A 347 7.63 29.87 -41.90
C ASN A 347 8.57 28.65 -41.88
N GLU A 348 8.23 27.57 -42.62
CA GLU A 348 8.99 26.32 -42.68
C GLU A 348 10.44 26.46 -43.22
N VAL A 349 10.80 27.61 -43.76
CA VAL A 349 12.14 27.89 -44.28
C VAL A 349 12.83 29.08 -43.59
N GLY A 350 12.44 29.40 -42.37
CA GLY A 350 13.09 30.39 -41.51
C GLY A 350 12.78 31.87 -41.87
N VAL A 351 11.88 32.14 -42.80
CA VAL A 351 11.54 33.52 -43.17
C VAL A 351 10.47 34.10 -42.25
N THR A 352 10.73 35.28 -41.70
CA THR A 352 9.82 35.98 -40.79
C THR A 352 8.45 36.21 -41.43
N LEU A 353 7.38 35.80 -40.73
CA LEU A 353 6.00 36.03 -41.14
C LEU A 353 5.61 37.49 -40.93
N THR A 354 5.03 38.10 -41.99
CA THR A 354 4.49 39.46 -41.94
C THR A 354 2.99 39.48 -41.74
N ASP A 355 2.41 40.63 -41.35
CA ASP A 355 0.95 40.76 -41.18
C ASP A 355 0.16 40.34 -42.42
N ALA A 356 0.75 40.48 -43.62
CA ALA A 356 0.15 40.05 -44.87
C ALA A 356 0.05 38.52 -45.02
N ASP A 357 0.91 37.76 -44.34
CA ASP A 357 0.93 36.30 -44.39
C ASP A 357 -0.19 35.71 -43.51
N PHE A 358 -0.64 36.47 -42.51
CA PHE A 358 -1.77 36.10 -41.65
C PHE A 358 -3.14 36.44 -42.25
N GLU A 359 -3.22 37.31 -43.25
CA GLU A 359 -4.49 37.64 -43.91
C GLU A 359 -4.84 36.63 -45.01
N LEU A 360 -3.92 35.73 -45.39
CA LEU A 360 -4.09 34.75 -46.48
C LEU A 360 -4.33 33.31 -45.99
N ALA A 361 -4.32 33.06 -44.69
CA ALA A 361 -4.56 31.78 -44.05
C ALA A 361 -5.96 31.73 -43.40
#